data_db9a48e2d6009da0fef4d6be58eef037
#
_entry.id   db9a48e2d6009da0fef4d6be58eef037
#
_cell.length_a   1.000
_cell.length_b   1.000
_cell.length_c   1.000
_cell.angle_alpha   90.00
_cell.angle_beta   90.00
_cell.angle_gamma   90.00
#
_symmetry.space_group_name_H-M   'P 1'
#
loop_
_entity.id
_entity.type
_entity.pdbx_description
1 polymer ?
#
loop_
_entity_poly.entity_id
_entity_poly.type
_entity_poly.pdbx_seq_one_letter_code
_entity_poly.pdbx_strand_id
1 'polypeptide(L)'
;EFNPRGTDVSVVLDLMIHDIDIILSLVKGNVKKVSASGVAIISKSPDIANARIEFDNGCVANVTASRISVKNMRKMRIFQPGAYISMDFLKKKSDIFKIDDTKPMNGEEEMPHFELDLQDNTKKYIRFETAEKKDVNAIKMELELFHKAIVENKPVPVSVLDGYNAMHVAHQILDKINKQLMLKK
;
A
#
# COMPACT_ATOMS: atom_id res chain seq x y z
N GLU A 1 0.04 -4.99 22.84
CA GLU A 1 -0.35 -6.35 23.31
C GLU A 1 -0.56 -7.25 22.10
N PHE A 2 -0.03 -8.48 22.17
CA PHE A 2 -0.26 -9.50 21.15
C PHE A 2 -1.74 -9.93 21.17
N ASN A 3 -2.40 -9.88 20.01
CA ASN A 3 -3.77 -10.38 19.87
C ASN A 3 -3.68 -11.81 19.30
N PRO A 4 -4.11 -12.86 20.02
CA PRO A 4 -4.06 -14.25 19.52
C PRO A 4 -5.07 -14.53 18.41
N ARG A 5 -5.97 -13.60 18.11
CA ARG A 5 -6.95 -13.73 17.04
C ARG A 5 -6.25 -13.76 15.67
N GLY A 6 -6.63 -14.70 14.82
CA GLY A 6 -6.07 -14.84 13.47
C GLY A 6 -4.76 -15.64 13.39
N THR A 7 -4.31 -16.31 14.47
CA THR A 7 -3.10 -17.14 14.46
C THR A 7 -3.24 -18.45 13.67
N ASP A 8 -4.44 -18.83 13.32
CA ASP A 8 -4.79 -19.94 12.45
C ASP A 8 -4.56 -19.66 10.95
N VAL A 9 -4.45 -18.36 10.60
CA VAL A 9 -4.23 -17.89 9.22
C VAL A 9 -2.86 -17.23 9.12
N SER A 10 -2.20 -17.34 7.95
CA SER A 10 -0.95 -16.63 7.68
C SER A 10 -1.16 -15.10 7.70
N VAL A 11 -0.16 -14.36 8.19
CA VAL A 11 -0.12 -12.89 8.13
C VAL A 11 -0.31 -12.33 6.71
N VAL A 12 -0.02 -13.13 5.70
CA VAL A 12 -0.24 -12.75 4.29
C VAL A 12 -1.72 -12.66 3.98
N LEU A 13 -2.53 -13.64 4.40
CA LEU A 13 -3.97 -13.65 4.15
C LEU A 13 -4.77 -12.80 5.16
N ASP A 14 -4.22 -12.58 6.35
CA ASP A 14 -4.88 -11.81 7.41
C ASP A 14 -4.63 -10.29 7.28
N LEU A 15 -3.39 -9.89 7.01
CA LEU A 15 -2.98 -8.49 7.00
C LEU A 15 -2.49 -7.99 5.63
N MET A 16 -1.54 -8.71 5.00
CA MET A 16 -0.89 -8.24 3.77
C MET A 16 -1.86 -8.15 2.59
N ILE A 17 -2.89 -8.98 2.54
CA ILE A 17 -3.88 -8.99 1.45
C ILE A 17 -4.56 -7.63 1.25
N HIS A 18 -4.78 -6.89 2.33
CA HIS A 18 -5.37 -5.55 2.24
C HIS A 18 -4.44 -4.54 1.56
N ASP A 19 -3.13 -4.66 1.77
CA ASP A 19 -2.15 -3.80 1.13
C ASP A 19 -1.94 -4.22 -0.33
N ILE A 20 -2.01 -5.54 -0.62
CA ILE A 20 -1.99 -6.08 -1.99
C ILE A 20 -3.18 -5.52 -2.79
N ASP A 21 -4.39 -5.53 -2.24
CA ASP A 21 -5.59 -5.01 -2.89
C ASP A 21 -5.43 -3.53 -3.26
N ILE A 22 -4.96 -2.71 -2.32
CA ILE A 22 -4.66 -1.29 -2.58
C ILE A 22 -3.61 -1.15 -3.69
N ILE A 23 -2.52 -1.91 -3.67
CA ILE A 23 -1.46 -1.86 -4.68
C ILE A 23 -2.03 -2.21 -6.06
N LEU A 24 -2.81 -3.28 -6.18
CA LEU A 24 -3.40 -3.71 -7.44
C LEU A 24 -4.40 -2.69 -7.98
N SER A 25 -5.12 -1.96 -7.11
CA SER A 25 -6.02 -0.89 -7.53
C SER A 25 -5.28 0.34 -8.09
N LEU A 26 -4.08 0.62 -7.56
CA LEU A 26 -3.27 1.78 -7.95
C LEU A 26 -2.39 1.51 -9.17
N VAL A 27 -1.78 0.34 -9.25
CA VAL A 27 -0.82 0.01 -10.32
C VAL A 27 -1.56 -0.53 -11.54
N LYS A 28 -1.48 0.21 -12.66
CA LYS A 28 -2.08 -0.16 -13.94
C LYS A 28 -1.12 -1.05 -14.73
N GLY A 29 -0.97 -2.30 -14.31
CA GLY A 29 -0.07 -3.29 -14.94
C GLY A 29 -0.33 -4.68 -14.38
N ASN A 30 0.17 -5.71 -15.07
CA ASN A 30 0.06 -7.09 -14.63
C ASN A 30 1.24 -7.47 -13.75
N VAL A 31 1.01 -8.33 -12.76
CA VAL A 31 2.08 -8.87 -11.93
C VAL A 31 2.98 -9.78 -12.78
N LYS A 32 4.25 -9.39 -12.93
CA LYS A 32 5.26 -10.10 -13.71
C LYS A 32 6.04 -11.10 -12.86
N LYS A 33 6.36 -10.71 -11.62
CA LYS A 33 7.19 -11.54 -10.74
C LYS A 33 6.86 -11.26 -9.27
N VAL A 34 6.85 -12.33 -8.48
CA VAL A 34 6.72 -12.26 -7.03
C VAL A 34 7.92 -12.95 -6.38
N SER A 35 8.56 -12.24 -5.46
CA SER A 35 9.58 -12.78 -4.55
C SER A 35 9.11 -12.55 -3.13
N ALA A 36 9.24 -13.55 -2.25
CA ALA A 36 8.77 -13.42 -0.88
C ALA A 36 9.58 -14.26 0.09
N SER A 37 9.60 -13.82 1.34
CA SER A 37 10.15 -14.54 2.49
C SER A 37 9.23 -14.38 3.69
N GLY A 38 9.23 -15.34 4.60
CA GLY A 38 8.42 -15.28 5.81
C GLY A 38 8.97 -16.20 6.89
N VAL A 39 8.57 -15.90 8.12
CA VAL A 39 8.99 -16.65 9.32
C VAL A 39 7.78 -16.87 10.22
N ALA A 40 7.60 -18.12 10.66
CA ALA A 40 6.70 -18.49 11.74
C ALA A 40 7.49 -18.39 13.07
N ILE A 41 7.01 -17.60 14.02
CA ILE A 41 7.69 -17.35 15.30
C ILE A 41 6.85 -17.89 16.46
N ILE A 42 5.57 -17.55 16.48
CA ILE A 42 4.63 -17.94 17.55
C ILE A 42 3.49 -18.82 17.05
N SER A 43 3.19 -18.80 15.75
CA SER A 43 2.16 -19.63 15.12
C SER A 43 2.76 -20.69 14.21
N LYS A 44 1.91 -21.58 13.67
CA LYS A 44 2.34 -22.60 12.69
C LYS A 44 2.45 -22.04 11.27
N SER A 45 1.91 -20.85 11.03
CA SER A 45 1.94 -20.12 9.77
C SER A 45 2.85 -18.89 9.89
N PRO A 46 3.28 -18.25 8.78
CA PRO A 46 4.11 -17.06 8.85
C PRO A 46 3.48 -15.93 9.68
N ASP A 47 4.21 -15.44 10.69
CA ASP A 47 3.84 -14.32 11.56
C ASP A 47 4.43 -13.00 11.07
N ILE A 48 5.51 -13.09 10.28
CA ILE A 48 6.13 -11.99 9.54
C ILE A 48 6.31 -12.44 8.10
N ALA A 49 5.96 -11.59 7.16
CA ALA A 49 6.19 -11.80 5.74
C ALA A 49 6.66 -10.52 5.05
N ASN A 50 7.60 -10.70 4.11
CA ASN A 50 8.07 -9.65 3.21
C ASN A 50 7.85 -10.14 1.78
N ALA A 51 7.31 -9.29 0.92
CA ALA A 51 7.10 -9.58 -0.47
C ALA A 51 7.57 -8.43 -1.35
N ARG A 52 8.14 -8.77 -2.52
CA ARG A 52 8.44 -7.86 -3.61
C ARG A 52 7.63 -8.30 -4.82
N ILE A 53 6.80 -7.40 -5.31
CA ILE A 53 5.92 -7.59 -6.46
C ILE A 53 6.43 -6.69 -7.59
N GLU A 54 6.80 -7.26 -8.71
CA GLU A 54 7.27 -6.55 -9.90
C GLU A 54 6.19 -6.61 -10.98
N PHE A 55 5.86 -5.48 -11.58
CA PHE A 55 4.85 -5.35 -12.62
C PHE A 55 5.48 -5.23 -14.01
N ASP A 56 4.71 -5.54 -15.05
CA ASP A 56 5.15 -5.48 -16.44
C ASP A 56 5.41 -4.04 -16.94
N ASN A 57 4.80 -3.05 -16.31
CA ASN A 57 5.03 -1.61 -16.57
C ASN A 57 6.25 -1.04 -15.83
N GLY A 58 7.05 -1.89 -15.16
CA GLY A 58 8.24 -1.48 -14.42
C GLY A 58 7.99 -1.01 -12.99
N CYS A 59 6.74 -0.89 -12.56
CA CYS A 59 6.42 -0.59 -11.15
C CYS A 59 6.87 -1.74 -10.24
N VAL A 60 7.29 -1.40 -9.03
CA VAL A 60 7.70 -2.36 -8.01
C VAL A 60 7.06 -1.99 -6.68
N ALA A 61 6.43 -2.96 -6.02
CA ALA A 61 5.92 -2.84 -4.67
C ALA A 61 6.71 -3.74 -3.71
N ASN A 62 7.15 -3.16 -2.58
CA ASN A 62 7.70 -3.92 -1.45
C ASN A 62 6.70 -3.86 -0.30
N VAL A 63 6.26 -5.01 0.16
CA VAL A 63 5.22 -5.14 1.19
C VAL A 63 5.76 -5.91 2.38
N THR A 64 5.48 -5.42 3.57
CA THR A 64 5.84 -6.09 4.83
C THR A 64 4.62 -6.15 5.72
N ALA A 65 4.30 -7.33 6.22
CA ALA A 65 3.27 -7.53 7.23
C ALA A 65 3.81 -8.31 8.42
N SER A 66 3.44 -7.89 9.64
CA SER A 66 3.83 -8.54 10.88
C SER A 66 2.71 -8.44 11.89
N ARG A 67 2.36 -9.56 12.54
CA ARG A 67 1.41 -9.58 13.66
C ARG A 67 2.08 -9.50 15.03
N ILE A 68 3.41 -9.56 15.07
CA ILE A 68 4.20 -9.58 16.32
C ILE A 68 4.98 -8.30 16.56
N SER A 69 4.72 -7.26 15.79
CA SER A 69 5.39 -5.96 15.96
C SER A 69 4.92 -5.24 17.23
N VAL A 70 5.87 -4.71 18.00
CA VAL A 70 5.58 -3.99 19.26
C VAL A 70 4.74 -2.72 19.02
N LYS A 71 4.94 -2.08 17.87
CA LYS A 71 4.18 -0.89 17.49
C LYS A 71 3.25 -1.21 16.33
N ASN A 72 1.97 -0.90 16.49
CA ASN A 72 1.03 -0.94 15.40
C ASN A 72 1.40 0.13 14.38
N MET A 73 1.53 -0.28 13.12
CA MET A 73 1.86 0.61 12.02
C MET A 73 1.12 0.13 10.76
N ARG A 74 0.46 1.05 10.07
CA ARG A 74 -0.09 0.81 8.74
C ARG A 74 0.21 2.02 7.87
N LYS A 75 1.28 1.90 7.07
CA LYS A 75 1.80 3.00 6.25
C LYS A 75 2.04 2.54 4.83
N MET A 76 1.83 3.45 3.90
CA MET A 76 2.19 3.27 2.50
C MET A 76 2.99 4.47 2.02
N ARG A 77 3.98 4.22 1.16
CA ARG A 77 4.77 5.25 0.51
C ARG A 77 4.79 4.97 -0.99
N ILE A 78 4.50 5.99 -1.77
CA ILE A 78 4.50 5.90 -3.23
C ILE A 78 5.54 6.89 -3.75
N PHE A 79 6.44 6.39 -4.58
CA PHE A 79 7.44 7.18 -5.28
C PHE A 79 7.13 7.13 -6.76
N GLN A 80 7.02 8.29 -7.38
CA GLN A 80 6.83 8.43 -8.81
C GLN A 80 7.58 9.66 -9.33
N PRO A 81 7.84 9.78 -10.64
CA PRO A 81 8.44 10.99 -11.19
C PRO A 81 7.66 12.23 -10.76
N GLY A 82 8.36 13.22 -10.18
CA GLY A 82 7.77 14.48 -9.73
C GLY A 82 6.92 14.42 -8.46
N ALA A 83 6.74 13.26 -7.80
CA ALA A 83 5.99 13.23 -6.54
C ALA A 83 6.40 12.08 -5.60
N TYR A 84 6.29 12.37 -4.32
CA TYR A 84 6.36 11.39 -3.22
C TYR A 84 5.12 11.52 -2.35
N ILE A 85 4.45 10.41 -2.10
CA ILE A 85 3.23 10.37 -1.28
C ILE A 85 3.49 9.46 -0.08
N SER A 86 3.23 9.97 1.13
CA SER A 86 3.32 9.22 2.39
C SER A 86 1.95 9.16 3.06
N MET A 87 1.45 7.96 3.27
CA MET A 87 0.14 7.73 3.92
C MET A 87 0.34 6.98 5.23
N ASP A 88 -0.31 7.45 6.29
CA ASP A 88 -0.43 6.78 7.58
C ASP A 88 -1.91 6.50 7.84
N PHE A 89 -2.33 5.25 7.61
CA PHE A 89 -3.73 4.85 7.73
C PHE A 89 -4.24 4.86 9.18
N LEU A 90 -3.35 4.65 10.17
CA LEU A 90 -3.74 4.71 11.58
C LEU A 90 -4.00 6.14 12.03
N LYS A 91 -3.16 7.08 11.55
CA LYS A 91 -3.31 8.51 11.86
C LYS A 91 -4.28 9.20 10.90
N LYS A 92 -4.76 8.50 9.87
CA LYS A 92 -5.60 9.06 8.79
C LYS A 92 -4.95 10.32 8.18
N LYS A 93 -3.65 10.27 7.93
CA LYS A 93 -2.86 11.40 7.40
C LYS A 93 -2.19 11.01 6.10
N SER A 94 -2.24 11.92 5.11
CA SER A 94 -1.52 11.78 3.86
C SER A 94 -0.75 13.05 3.57
N ASP A 95 0.54 12.91 3.35
CA ASP A 95 1.46 13.97 2.99
C ASP A 95 1.92 13.75 1.54
N ILE A 96 1.82 14.78 0.71
CA ILE A 96 2.17 14.75 -0.70
C ILE A 96 3.28 15.78 -0.93
N PHE A 97 4.40 15.32 -1.46
CA PHE A 97 5.53 16.14 -1.87
C PHE A 97 5.57 16.15 -3.39
N LYS A 98 5.39 17.32 -4.00
CA LYS A 98 5.51 17.51 -5.45
C LYS A 98 6.82 18.20 -5.77
N ILE A 99 7.48 17.75 -6.81
CA ILE A 99 8.76 18.27 -7.26
C ILE A 99 8.54 18.92 -8.63
N ASP A 100 8.75 20.22 -8.70
CA ASP A 100 8.57 21.03 -9.91
C ASP A 100 9.91 21.62 -10.37
N ASP A 101 10.05 21.80 -11.67
CA ASP A 101 11.22 22.43 -12.30
C ASP A 101 11.13 23.96 -12.32
N THR A 102 9.94 24.50 -12.07
CA THR A 102 9.67 25.95 -12.10
C THR A 102 9.21 26.42 -10.75
N LYS A 103 9.60 27.67 -10.41
CA LYS A 103 9.12 28.33 -9.20
C LYS A 103 7.59 28.46 -9.24
N PRO A 104 6.89 28.19 -8.11
CA PRO A 104 5.44 28.40 -8.02
C PRO A 104 5.07 29.85 -8.45
N MET A 105 4.03 29.99 -9.26
CA MET A 105 3.53 31.32 -9.68
C MET A 105 2.67 31.96 -8.58
N ASN A 106 2.49 33.30 -8.71
CA ASN A 106 1.66 34.10 -7.79
C ASN A 106 0.29 33.45 -7.52
N GLY A 107 -0.03 33.25 -6.25
CA GLY A 107 -1.24 32.58 -5.78
C GLY A 107 -0.99 31.16 -5.22
N GLU A 108 0.10 30.52 -5.57
CA GLU A 108 0.58 29.25 -4.98
C GLU A 108 1.70 29.48 -3.93
N GLU A 109 2.14 30.73 -3.75
CA GLU A 109 3.22 31.12 -2.83
C GLU A 109 2.85 30.93 -1.34
N GLU A 110 1.56 30.76 -1.01
CA GLU A 110 1.11 30.48 0.34
C GLU A 110 1.37 29.02 0.79
N MET A 111 1.70 28.13 -0.16
CA MET A 111 2.05 26.74 0.22
C MET A 111 3.51 26.65 0.65
N PRO A 112 3.80 25.94 1.74
CA PRO A 112 5.18 25.69 2.15
C PRO A 112 5.96 25.03 1.00
N HIS A 113 7.01 25.68 0.53
CA HIS A 113 7.89 25.13 -0.49
C HIS A 113 9.35 25.27 -0.07
N PHE A 114 10.18 24.36 -0.56
CA PHE A 114 11.61 24.34 -0.35
C PHE A 114 12.31 24.39 -1.71
N GLU A 115 13.33 25.24 -1.82
CA GLU A 115 14.23 25.22 -2.97
C GLU A 115 15.33 24.17 -2.74
N LEU A 116 15.60 23.36 -3.75
CA LEU A 116 16.69 22.40 -3.77
C LEU A 116 17.64 22.76 -4.90
N ASP A 117 18.84 23.20 -4.55
CA ASP A 117 19.91 23.44 -5.53
C ASP A 117 20.59 22.11 -5.87
N LEU A 118 20.64 21.76 -7.15
CA LEU A 118 21.32 20.57 -7.65
C LEU A 118 22.75 20.90 -8.08
N GLN A 119 23.62 19.89 -8.17
CA GLN A 119 25.04 20.05 -8.51
C GLN A 119 25.29 20.61 -9.93
N ASP A 120 24.30 20.50 -10.80
CA ASP A 120 24.33 21.04 -12.18
C ASP A 120 23.82 22.48 -12.30
N ASN A 121 23.71 23.20 -11.19
CA ASN A 121 23.13 24.55 -11.07
C ASN A 121 21.63 24.64 -11.46
N THR A 122 20.93 23.52 -11.59
CA THR A 122 19.48 23.54 -11.73
C THR A 122 18.81 23.62 -10.36
N LYS A 123 17.63 24.27 -10.32
CA LYS A 123 16.81 24.36 -9.11
C LYS A 123 15.57 23.52 -9.25
N LYS A 124 15.21 22.84 -8.17
CA LYS A 124 13.93 22.15 -8.02
C LYS A 124 13.14 22.79 -6.88
N TYR A 125 11.85 22.82 -7.02
CA TYR A 125 10.94 23.36 -6.02
C TYR A 125 10.10 22.22 -5.47
N ILE A 126 10.18 22.00 -4.16
CA ILE A 126 9.42 20.95 -3.48
C ILE A 126 8.24 21.60 -2.78
N ARG A 127 7.03 21.29 -3.23
CA ARG A 127 5.78 21.71 -2.59
C ARG A 127 5.28 20.63 -1.65
N PHE A 128 4.78 21.04 -0.50
CA PHE A 128 4.22 20.17 0.51
C PHE A 128 2.73 20.40 0.62
N GLU A 129 1.95 19.35 0.41
CA GLU A 129 0.50 19.35 0.58
C GLU A 129 0.12 18.28 1.61
N THR A 130 -0.71 18.63 2.58
CA THR A 130 -1.34 17.65 3.46
C THR A 130 -2.78 17.49 3.03
N ALA A 131 -3.20 16.26 2.71
CA ALA A 131 -4.59 15.99 2.41
C ALA A 131 -5.44 16.14 3.68
N GLU A 132 -6.57 16.80 3.55
CA GLU A 132 -7.52 16.96 4.65
C GLU A 132 -8.03 15.62 5.16
N LYS A 133 -8.02 15.49 6.47
CA LYS A 133 -8.60 14.34 7.16
C LYS A 133 -10.12 14.39 7.05
N LYS A 134 -10.70 13.45 6.31
CA LYS A 134 -12.14 13.19 6.37
C LYS A 134 -12.40 12.13 7.44
N ASP A 135 -13.23 12.46 8.40
CA ASP A 135 -13.64 11.47 9.42
C ASP A 135 -14.75 10.61 8.83
N VAL A 136 -14.35 9.47 8.26
CA VAL A 136 -15.25 8.54 7.58
C VAL A 136 -15.26 7.22 8.33
N ASN A 137 -16.45 6.69 8.59
CA ASN A 137 -16.63 5.32 9.02
C ASN A 137 -16.50 4.41 7.77
N ALA A 138 -15.42 3.65 7.69
CA ALA A 138 -15.10 2.83 6.52
C ALA A 138 -16.18 1.78 6.22
N ILE A 139 -16.70 1.09 7.23
CA ILE A 139 -17.75 0.07 7.07
C ILE A 139 -19.05 0.71 6.56
N LYS A 140 -19.43 1.84 7.13
CA LYS A 140 -20.63 2.58 6.67
C LYS A 140 -20.48 3.00 5.21
N MET A 141 -19.33 3.55 4.83
CA MET A 141 -19.05 3.98 3.46
C MET A 141 -19.09 2.79 2.48
N GLU A 142 -18.53 1.65 2.87
CA GLU A 142 -18.57 0.42 2.05
C GLU A 142 -20.00 -0.02 1.77
N LEU A 143 -20.85 -0.09 2.82
CA LEU A 143 -22.25 -0.47 2.70
C LEU A 143 -23.06 0.54 1.86
N GLU A 144 -22.82 1.85 2.05
CA GLU A 144 -23.47 2.90 1.27
C GLU A 144 -23.10 2.84 -0.22
N LEU A 145 -21.81 2.62 -0.53
CA LEU A 145 -21.34 2.49 -1.91
C LEU A 145 -21.89 1.23 -2.57
N PHE A 146 -21.97 0.12 -1.85
CA PHE A 146 -22.55 -1.12 -2.37
C PHE A 146 -24.05 -0.96 -2.62
N HIS A 147 -24.79 -0.40 -1.66
CA HIS A 147 -26.22 -0.10 -1.83
C HIS A 147 -26.46 0.81 -3.04
N LYS A 148 -25.68 1.89 -3.15
CA LYS A 148 -25.78 2.83 -4.27
C LYS A 148 -25.54 2.15 -5.62
N ALA A 149 -24.55 1.26 -5.71
CA ALA A 149 -24.27 0.49 -6.93
C ALA A 149 -25.48 -0.36 -7.36
N ILE A 150 -26.17 -1.00 -6.40
CA ILE A 150 -27.37 -1.79 -6.67
C ILE A 150 -28.52 -0.90 -7.16
N VAL A 151 -28.82 0.18 -6.41
CA VAL A 151 -29.97 1.06 -6.73
C VAL A 151 -29.78 1.77 -8.08
N GLU A 152 -28.56 2.23 -8.37
CA GLU A 152 -28.24 2.95 -9.60
C GLU A 152 -27.86 2.02 -10.78
N ASN A 153 -27.84 0.70 -10.56
CA ASN A 153 -27.40 -0.30 -11.53
C ASN A 153 -26.01 0.02 -12.10
N LYS A 154 -25.07 0.41 -11.21
CA LYS A 154 -23.68 0.75 -11.54
C LYS A 154 -22.71 -0.34 -11.07
N PRO A 155 -21.52 -0.43 -11.68
CA PRO A 155 -20.47 -1.32 -11.17
C PRO A 155 -20.14 -1.02 -9.71
N VAL A 156 -19.90 -2.07 -8.93
CA VAL A 156 -19.41 -1.92 -7.55
C VAL A 156 -17.99 -1.37 -7.54
N PRO A 157 -17.63 -0.50 -6.59
CA PRO A 157 -16.29 0.08 -6.47
C PRO A 157 -15.17 -0.96 -6.29
N VAL A 158 -15.46 -2.04 -5.57
CA VAL A 158 -14.58 -3.20 -5.39
C VAL A 158 -15.34 -4.43 -5.84
N SER A 159 -14.87 -5.05 -6.91
CA SER A 159 -15.54 -6.20 -7.53
C SER A 159 -15.01 -7.54 -6.97
N VAL A 160 -15.74 -8.61 -7.27
CA VAL A 160 -15.27 -9.99 -7.00
C VAL A 160 -13.94 -10.28 -7.70
N LEU A 161 -13.71 -9.68 -8.88
CA LEU A 161 -12.46 -9.84 -9.61
C LEU A 161 -11.28 -9.17 -8.87
N ASP A 162 -11.50 -8.01 -8.26
CA ASP A 162 -10.47 -7.35 -7.46
C ASP A 162 -10.08 -8.21 -6.27
N GLY A 163 -11.06 -8.75 -5.53
CA GLY A 163 -10.83 -9.70 -4.45
C GLY A 163 -10.11 -10.98 -4.91
N TYR A 164 -10.49 -11.53 -6.06
CA TYR A 164 -9.81 -12.69 -6.65
C TYR A 164 -8.35 -12.37 -6.98
N ASN A 165 -8.07 -11.24 -7.60
CA ASN A 165 -6.71 -10.83 -7.96
C ASN A 165 -5.83 -10.64 -6.72
N ALA A 166 -6.35 -10.00 -5.66
CA ALA A 166 -5.64 -9.84 -4.40
C ALA A 166 -5.33 -11.20 -3.75
N MET A 167 -6.31 -12.10 -3.72
CA MET A 167 -6.14 -13.47 -3.21
C MET A 167 -5.14 -14.27 -4.04
N HIS A 168 -5.18 -14.16 -5.37
CA HIS A 168 -4.25 -14.84 -6.27
C HIS A 168 -2.80 -14.42 -6.00
N VAL A 169 -2.53 -13.12 -5.85
CA VAL A 169 -1.18 -12.62 -5.51
C VAL A 169 -0.76 -13.07 -4.10
N ALA A 170 -1.67 -13.02 -3.13
CA ALA A 170 -1.40 -13.50 -1.77
C ALA A 170 -0.99 -14.99 -1.75
N HIS A 171 -1.66 -15.83 -2.55
CA HIS A 171 -1.28 -17.25 -2.69
C HIS A 171 0.07 -17.42 -3.38
N GLN A 172 0.39 -16.64 -4.41
CA GLN A 172 1.73 -16.65 -5.02
C GLN A 172 2.83 -16.33 -3.98
N ILE A 173 2.57 -15.37 -3.09
CA ILE A 173 3.47 -15.02 -1.99
C ILE A 173 3.66 -16.20 -1.04
N LEU A 174 2.55 -16.82 -0.62
CA LEU A 174 2.59 -17.99 0.27
C LEU A 174 3.36 -19.16 -0.34
N ASP A 175 3.18 -19.45 -1.62
CA ASP A 175 3.90 -20.50 -2.33
C ASP A 175 5.41 -20.25 -2.33
N LYS A 176 5.86 -19.00 -2.49
CA LYS A 176 7.27 -18.64 -2.39
C LYS A 176 7.82 -18.84 -1.00
N ILE A 177 7.08 -18.42 0.04
CA ILE A 177 7.47 -18.59 1.43
C ILE A 177 7.56 -20.08 1.79
N ASN A 178 6.55 -20.89 1.42
CA ASN A 178 6.50 -22.31 1.72
C ASN A 178 7.66 -23.07 1.05
N LYS A 179 7.97 -22.77 -0.21
CA LYS A 179 9.13 -23.35 -0.92
C LYS A 179 10.44 -23.02 -0.20
N GLN A 180 10.61 -21.79 0.28
CA GLN A 180 11.79 -21.39 1.03
C GLN A 180 11.91 -22.12 2.37
N LEU A 181 10.80 -22.34 3.08
CA LEU A 181 10.77 -23.06 4.37
C LEU A 181 11.07 -24.55 4.20
N MET A 182 10.65 -25.17 3.09
CA MET A 182 10.97 -26.58 2.78
C MET A 182 12.45 -26.79 2.49
N LEU A 183 13.13 -25.81 1.89
CA LEU A 183 14.57 -25.87 1.57
C LEU A 183 15.48 -25.70 2.79
N LYS A 184 14.92 -25.28 3.94
CA LYS A 184 15.67 -25.09 5.20
C LYS A 184 15.56 -26.29 6.17
N LYS A 185 14.80 -27.32 5.80
CA LYS A 185 14.73 -28.61 6.49
C LYS A 185 15.69 -29.59 5.86
#